data_9ddf823a70cd92a588f43e171f9034a4
#
_entry.id   9ddf823a70cd92a588f43e171f9034a4
#
_cell.length_a   1.000
_cell.length_b   1.000
_cell.length_c   1.000
_cell.angle_alpha   90.00
_cell.angle_beta   90.00
_cell.angle_gamma   90.00
#
_symmetry.space_group_name_H-M   'P 1'
#
loop_
_entity.id
_entity.type
_entity.pdbx_description
1 polymer ?
#
loop_
_entity_poly.entity_id
_entity_poly.type
_entity_poly.pdbx_seq_one_letter_code
_entity_poly.pdbx_strand_id
1 'polypeptide(L)'
;MDTEQAYSEDLAMLRAAFDTGEPLGWEAVRAFETEHGITLPEPYRTCVAEIADGCGSGPPDYGLVPLAELPDDWGDDRPVRELAKPFPLTKMWLWEEDDLPDEELGPMLDPVFDHGSIVLGTDGCGMYWHLIVAGPHRGHVWSICGEGAAPFGSEFGFTTGESGFAGWVRHWVEGKPWSDAP
;
A
#
# COMPACT_ATOMS: atom_id res chain seq x y z
N MET A 1 -11.57 18.79 -14.76
CA MET A 1 -11.18 19.10 -13.37
C MET A 1 -9.70 19.41 -13.37
N ASP A 2 -9.32 20.51 -12.75
CA ASP A 2 -7.90 20.88 -12.64
C ASP A 2 -7.19 19.88 -11.71
N THR A 3 -5.96 19.48 -12.03
CA THR A 3 -5.16 18.53 -11.24
C THR A 3 -4.93 19.04 -9.80
N GLU A 4 -4.77 20.36 -9.64
CA GLU A 4 -4.61 21.00 -8.33
C GLU A 4 -5.88 20.93 -7.48
N GLN A 5 -7.06 21.05 -8.10
CA GLN A 5 -8.33 20.91 -7.41
C GLN A 5 -8.56 19.46 -6.96
N ALA A 6 -8.29 18.48 -7.81
CA ALA A 6 -8.41 17.06 -7.48
C ALA A 6 -7.48 16.68 -6.32
N TYR A 7 -6.23 17.15 -6.33
CA TYR A 7 -5.28 16.93 -5.25
C TYR A 7 -5.75 17.55 -3.92
N SER A 8 -6.31 18.76 -3.97
CA SER A 8 -6.87 19.43 -2.78
C SER A 8 -8.07 18.69 -2.19
N GLU A 9 -8.93 18.14 -3.05
CA GLU A 9 -10.08 17.30 -2.64
C GLU A 9 -9.60 15.98 -2.01
N ASP A 10 -8.58 15.35 -2.56
CA ASP A 10 -7.95 14.16 -1.98
C ASP A 10 -7.42 14.42 -0.57
N LEU A 11 -6.67 15.51 -0.38
CA LEU A 11 -6.15 15.87 0.95
C LEU A 11 -7.27 16.19 1.95
N ALA A 12 -8.35 16.83 1.51
CA ALA A 12 -9.50 17.09 2.39
C ALA A 12 -10.19 15.79 2.82
N MET A 13 -10.35 14.85 1.90
CA MET A 13 -10.90 13.52 2.18
C MET A 13 -9.99 12.74 3.14
N LEU A 14 -8.67 12.76 2.93
CA LEU A 14 -7.70 12.09 3.80
C LEU A 14 -7.71 12.66 5.22
N ARG A 15 -7.82 13.99 5.39
CA ARG A 15 -7.96 14.63 6.70
C ARG A 15 -9.22 14.19 7.43
N ALA A 16 -10.32 13.99 6.71
CA ALA A 16 -11.56 13.50 7.29
C ALA A 16 -11.49 12.00 7.65
N ALA A 17 -10.83 11.20 6.81
CA ALA A 17 -10.67 9.75 7.03
C ALA A 17 -9.74 9.42 8.21
N PHE A 18 -8.69 10.22 8.41
CA PHE A 18 -7.66 10.00 9.40
C PHE A 18 -7.64 11.09 10.49
N ASP A 19 -8.81 11.55 10.91
CA ASP A 19 -8.99 12.67 11.86
C ASP A 19 -8.42 12.39 13.26
N THR A 20 -8.22 11.14 13.61
CA THR A 20 -7.62 10.71 14.91
C THR A 20 -6.12 10.42 14.82
N GLY A 21 -5.53 10.51 13.64
CA GLY A 21 -4.10 10.29 13.42
C GLY A 21 -3.26 11.52 13.79
N GLU A 22 -1.98 11.29 14.02
CA GLU A 22 -1.00 12.35 14.22
C GLU A 22 0.04 12.33 13.11
N PRO A 23 0.41 13.49 12.53
CA PRO A 23 1.38 13.56 11.46
C PRO A 23 2.80 13.26 11.95
N LEU A 24 3.59 12.61 11.10
CA LEU A 24 5.01 12.35 11.37
C LEU A 24 5.87 13.62 11.25
N GLY A 25 5.47 14.53 10.39
CA GLY A 25 6.22 15.75 10.07
C GLY A 25 7.18 15.60 8.89
N TRP A 26 7.42 16.70 8.18
CA TRP A 26 8.25 16.71 6.97
C TRP A 26 9.71 16.34 7.21
N GLU A 27 10.27 16.66 8.37
CA GLU A 27 11.66 16.33 8.69
C GLU A 27 11.86 14.80 8.74
N ALA A 28 10.99 14.09 9.44
CA ALA A 28 11.05 12.65 9.58
C ALA A 28 10.73 11.93 8.25
N VAL A 29 9.77 12.43 7.46
CA VAL A 29 9.49 11.91 6.11
C VAL A 29 10.72 12.01 5.22
N ARG A 30 11.40 13.17 5.18
CA ARG A 30 12.62 13.32 4.37
C ARG A 30 13.78 12.47 4.87
N ALA A 31 13.89 12.28 6.18
CA ALA A 31 14.90 11.37 6.75
C ALA A 31 14.68 9.92 6.30
N PHE A 32 13.43 9.45 6.36
CA PHE A 32 13.05 8.13 5.86
C PHE A 32 13.34 7.97 4.36
N GLU A 33 12.95 8.95 3.55
CA GLU A 33 13.21 8.95 2.10
C GLU A 33 14.71 8.88 1.79
N THR A 34 15.52 9.63 2.53
CA THR A 34 16.98 9.64 2.38
C THR A 34 17.61 8.32 2.79
N GLU A 35 17.19 7.77 3.92
CA GLU A 35 17.67 6.48 4.43
C GLU A 35 17.41 5.34 3.44
N HIS A 36 16.23 5.32 2.85
CA HIS A 36 15.81 4.25 1.93
C HIS A 36 16.07 4.54 0.45
N GLY A 37 16.56 5.74 0.10
CA GLY A 37 16.85 6.12 -1.28
C GLY A 37 15.61 6.20 -2.17
N ILE A 38 14.48 6.65 -1.64
CA ILE A 38 13.20 6.77 -2.32
C ILE A 38 12.60 8.17 -2.17
N THR A 39 11.55 8.44 -2.92
CA THR A 39 10.61 9.53 -2.65
C THR A 39 9.21 8.93 -2.58
N LEU A 40 8.51 9.16 -1.48
CA LEU A 40 7.14 8.64 -1.31
C LEU A 40 6.20 9.25 -2.35
N PRO A 41 5.26 8.47 -2.91
CA PRO A 41 4.30 9.01 -3.86
C PRO A 41 3.24 9.89 -3.18
N GLU A 42 2.82 10.95 -3.87
CA GLU A 42 1.69 11.76 -3.45
C GLU A 42 0.34 11.03 -3.75
N PRO A 43 -0.73 11.25 -3.01
CA PRO A 43 -0.84 12.13 -1.83
C PRO A 43 -0.43 11.47 -0.50
N TYR A 44 0.05 10.22 -0.51
CA TYR A 44 0.49 9.52 0.70
C TYR A 44 1.61 10.27 1.44
N ARG A 45 2.58 10.80 0.70
CA ARG A 45 3.70 11.56 1.24
C ARG A 45 3.24 12.74 2.12
N THR A 46 2.32 13.56 1.57
CA THR A 46 1.73 14.68 2.31
C THR A 46 0.83 14.19 3.43
N CYS A 47 0.10 13.09 3.23
CA CYS A 47 -0.73 12.50 4.28
C CYS A 47 0.10 12.14 5.52
N VAL A 48 1.20 11.42 5.36
CA VAL A 48 2.09 11.05 6.48
C VAL A 48 2.74 12.28 7.11
N ALA A 49 3.16 13.24 6.30
CA ALA A 49 3.84 14.43 6.80
C ALA A 49 2.92 15.41 7.56
N GLU A 50 1.64 15.54 7.16
CA GLU A 50 0.77 16.61 7.64
C GLU A 50 -0.57 16.15 8.23
N ILE A 51 -0.96 14.89 8.05
CA ILE A 51 -2.28 14.39 8.46
C ILE A 51 -2.15 13.27 9.48
N ALA A 52 -1.57 12.12 9.08
CA ALA A 52 -1.48 10.96 9.94
C ALA A 52 -0.34 10.03 9.55
N ASP A 53 0.47 9.62 10.52
CA ASP A 53 1.43 8.52 10.42
C ASP A 53 0.85 7.29 11.13
N GLY A 54 0.06 6.53 10.37
CA GLY A 54 -0.76 5.46 10.91
C GLY A 54 -2.09 5.97 11.50
N CYS A 55 -3.09 5.11 11.50
CA CYS A 55 -4.38 5.40 12.10
C CYS A 55 -5.18 4.11 12.30
N GLY A 56 -5.52 3.79 13.53
CA GLY A 56 -6.25 2.57 13.87
C GLY A 56 -7.68 2.49 13.36
N SER A 57 -8.28 3.60 12.95
CA SER A 57 -9.65 3.68 12.42
C SER A 57 -9.73 3.80 10.90
N GLY A 58 -8.59 3.86 10.22
CA GLY A 58 -8.52 3.93 8.75
C GLY A 58 -8.50 2.57 8.10
N PRO A 59 -8.45 2.52 6.75
CA PRO A 59 -8.17 1.27 6.07
C PRO A 59 -6.72 0.82 6.34
N PRO A 60 -6.42 -0.49 6.26
CA PRO A 60 -7.34 -1.62 6.12
C PRO A 60 -8.04 -1.98 7.44
N ASP A 61 -8.65 -3.15 7.53
CA ASP A 61 -9.46 -3.56 8.69
C ASP A 61 -8.76 -3.41 10.05
N TYR A 62 -7.45 -3.66 10.10
CA TYR A 62 -6.63 -3.48 11.30
C TYR A 62 -5.96 -2.10 11.42
N GLY A 63 -6.33 -1.17 10.54
CA GLY A 63 -5.83 0.20 10.52
C GLY A 63 -4.58 0.43 9.67
N LEU A 64 -4.33 1.69 9.38
CA LEU A 64 -3.15 2.15 8.66
C LEU A 64 -1.92 2.06 9.58
N VAL A 65 -0.89 1.35 9.12
CA VAL A 65 0.37 1.19 9.86
C VAL A 65 1.24 2.44 9.70
N PRO A 66 1.94 2.89 10.74
CA PRO A 66 2.94 3.95 10.62
C PRO A 66 4.03 3.65 9.60
N LEU A 67 4.57 4.68 8.97
CA LEU A 67 5.52 4.58 7.85
C LEU A 67 6.73 3.66 8.13
N ALA A 68 7.26 3.71 9.36
CA ALA A 68 8.46 2.95 9.75
C ALA A 68 8.14 1.57 10.37
N GLU A 69 6.87 1.20 10.42
CA GLU A 69 6.42 -0.01 11.10
C GLU A 69 5.85 -1.02 10.11
N LEU A 70 5.70 -2.24 10.56
CA LEU A 70 5.08 -3.36 9.86
C LEU A 70 3.94 -3.93 10.69
N PRO A 71 2.92 -4.54 10.08
CA PRO A 71 1.86 -5.22 10.82
C PRO A 71 2.41 -6.32 11.72
N ASP A 72 1.76 -6.56 12.87
CA ASP A 72 2.18 -7.57 13.84
C ASP A 72 2.24 -9.00 13.25
N ASP A 73 1.44 -9.27 12.24
CA ASP A 73 1.40 -10.56 11.54
C ASP A 73 2.41 -10.68 10.37
N TRP A 74 3.28 -9.65 10.17
CA TRP A 74 4.27 -9.67 9.07
C TRP A 74 5.29 -10.79 9.20
N GLY A 75 5.69 -11.14 10.42
CA GLY A 75 6.69 -12.16 10.72
C GLY A 75 8.12 -11.60 10.84
N ASP A 76 8.87 -12.15 11.80
CA ASP A 76 10.21 -11.67 12.14
C ASP A 76 11.33 -12.26 11.25
N ASP A 77 11.05 -13.37 10.55
CA ASP A 77 12.03 -14.13 9.77
C ASP A 77 12.15 -13.67 8.30
N ARG A 78 11.53 -12.55 7.94
CA ARG A 78 11.59 -12.02 6.58
C ARG A 78 12.85 -11.22 6.31
N PRO A 79 13.36 -11.20 5.06
CA PRO A 79 14.50 -10.37 4.66
C PRO A 79 14.26 -8.88 4.94
N VAL A 80 15.35 -8.14 5.07
CA VAL A 80 15.30 -6.67 5.13
C VAL A 80 14.71 -6.13 3.83
N ARG A 81 13.74 -5.22 3.95
CA ARG A 81 13.05 -4.65 2.79
C ARG A 81 13.95 -3.69 2.02
N GLU A 82 13.96 -3.81 0.72
CA GLU A 82 14.78 -3.02 -0.20
C GLU A 82 13.89 -2.06 -1.01
N LEU A 83 13.49 -0.95 -0.39
CA LEU A 83 12.48 -0.03 -0.92
C LEU A 83 12.93 0.67 -2.22
N ALA A 84 14.24 0.87 -2.43
CA ALA A 84 14.75 1.48 -3.66
C ALA A 84 14.80 0.52 -4.87
N LYS A 85 14.73 -0.79 -4.62
CA LYS A 85 14.62 -1.74 -5.74
C LYS A 85 13.22 -1.70 -6.32
N PRO A 86 13.07 -1.77 -7.66
CA PRO A 86 11.76 -1.77 -8.29
C PRO A 86 10.88 -2.93 -7.80
N PHE A 87 9.61 -2.63 -7.53
CA PHE A 87 8.60 -3.67 -7.31
C PHE A 87 8.51 -4.54 -8.58
N PRO A 88 8.59 -5.88 -8.45
CA PRO A 88 8.89 -6.74 -9.60
C PRO A 88 7.68 -6.97 -10.51
N LEU A 89 6.45 -6.79 -10.02
CA LEU A 89 5.25 -7.12 -10.80
C LEU A 89 4.73 -5.91 -11.57
N THR A 90 4.25 -6.17 -12.79
CA THR A 90 3.58 -5.20 -13.65
C THR A 90 2.13 -5.58 -13.97
N LYS A 91 1.72 -6.77 -13.55
CA LYS A 91 0.37 -7.32 -13.69
C LYS A 91 0.08 -8.27 -12.55
N MET A 92 -1.19 -8.54 -12.31
CA MET A 92 -1.63 -9.56 -11.35
C MET A 92 -0.91 -10.89 -11.58
N TRP A 93 -0.53 -11.52 -10.46
CA TRP A 93 0.04 -12.87 -10.47
C TRP A 93 -0.56 -13.68 -9.32
N LEU A 94 -1.21 -14.80 -9.67
CA LEU A 94 -1.78 -15.77 -8.73
C LEU A 94 -0.87 -17.00 -8.72
N TRP A 95 0.12 -17.01 -7.84
CA TRP A 95 1.14 -18.07 -7.77
C TRP A 95 0.63 -19.36 -7.17
N GLU A 96 -0.51 -19.33 -6.45
CA GLU A 96 -1.18 -20.55 -5.99
C GLU A 96 -1.67 -21.42 -7.18
N GLU A 97 -1.97 -20.81 -8.32
CA GLU A 97 -2.38 -21.52 -9.54
C GLU A 97 -1.18 -22.09 -10.33
N ASP A 98 0.04 -21.68 -9.98
CA ASP A 98 1.25 -22.15 -10.64
C ASP A 98 1.75 -23.40 -9.92
N ASP A 99 1.84 -24.52 -10.63
CA ASP A 99 2.38 -25.81 -10.13
C ASP A 99 3.91 -25.77 -9.99
N LEU A 100 4.42 -24.75 -9.27
CA LEU A 100 5.85 -24.58 -9.00
C LEU A 100 6.20 -25.17 -7.63
N PRO A 101 7.31 -25.89 -7.51
CA PRO A 101 7.80 -26.33 -6.22
C PRO A 101 8.25 -25.13 -5.36
N ASP A 102 8.07 -25.23 -4.05
CA ASP A 102 8.40 -24.15 -3.10
C ASP A 102 9.83 -23.63 -3.23
N GLU A 103 10.77 -24.51 -3.60
CA GLU A 103 12.18 -24.16 -3.79
C GLU A 103 12.41 -23.22 -4.98
N GLU A 104 11.54 -23.27 -6.00
CA GLU A 104 11.57 -22.37 -7.15
C GLU A 104 10.73 -21.12 -6.91
N LEU A 105 9.58 -21.28 -6.24
CA LEU A 105 8.63 -20.21 -5.97
C LEU A 105 9.19 -19.19 -4.95
N GLY A 106 9.80 -19.64 -3.85
CA GLY A 106 10.31 -18.78 -2.78
C GLY A 106 11.20 -17.64 -3.27
N PRO A 107 12.27 -17.90 -4.05
CA PRO A 107 13.14 -16.84 -4.58
C PRO A 107 12.43 -15.84 -5.52
N MET A 108 11.30 -16.23 -6.13
CA MET A 108 10.48 -15.36 -6.99
C MET A 108 9.54 -14.50 -6.14
N LEU A 109 9.08 -15.01 -4.99
CA LEU A 109 8.16 -14.31 -4.10
C LEU A 109 8.86 -13.30 -3.19
N ASP A 110 10.08 -13.57 -2.74
CA ASP A 110 10.82 -12.68 -1.84
C ASP A 110 10.82 -11.23 -2.35
N PRO A 111 11.15 -10.92 -3.62
CA PRO A 111 11.10 -9.57 -4.14
C PRO A 111 9.69 -8.96 -4.17
N VAL A 112 8.63 -9.76 -4.31
CA VAL A 112 7.24 -9.27 -4.30
C VAL A 112 6.88 -8.70 -2.93
N PHE A 113 7.35 -9.33 -1.87
CA PHE A 113 7.12 -8.84 -0.51
C PHE A 113 8.10 -7.75 -0.08
N ASP A 114 9.36 -7.76 -0.56
CA ASP A 114 10.45 -6.99 0.02
C ASP A 114 10.94 -5.80 -0.82
N HIS A 115 10.64 -5.75 -2.12
CA HIS A 115 11.14 -4.70 -3.01
C HIS A 115 10.09 -3.65 -3.35
N GLY A 116 10.52 -2.38 -3.33
CA GLY A 116 9.84 -1.25 -3.95
C GLY A 116 8.43 -0.95 -3.46
N SER A 117 8.06 -1.41 -2.29
CA SER A 117 6.76 -1.13 -1.68
C SER A 117 6.85 -0.91 -0.18
N ILE A 118 5.91 -0.17 0.37
CA ILE A 118 5.68 -0.07 1.82
C ILE A 118 4.37 -0.74 2.18
N VAL A 119 4.29 -1.34 3.36
CA VAL A 119 3.07 -1.97 3.85
C VAL A 119 2.18 -0.90 4.47
N LEU A 120 0.96 -0.75 3.95
CA LEU A 120 -0.05 0.16 4.49
C LEU A 120 -0.78 -0.47 5.69
N GLY A 121 -0.93 -1.78 5.71
CA GLY A 121 -1.61 -2.50 6.76
C GLY A 121 -2.03 -3.90 6.34
N THR A 122 -2.81 -4.54 7.18
CA THR A 122 -3.30 -5.91 6.99
C THR A 122 -4.82 -5.99 7.19
N ASP A 123 -5.45 -6.91 6.46
CA ASP A 123 -6.82 -7.38 6.73
C ASP A 123 -6.80 -8.67 7.57
N GLY A 124 -5.63 -9.06 8.09
CA GLY A 124 -5.41 -10.29 8.82
C GLY A 124 -5.09 -11.49 7.92
N CYS A 125 -4.71 -12.60 8.53
CA CYS A 125 -4.40 -13.86 7.84
C CYS A 125 -3.36 -13.75 6.73
N GLY A 126 -2.39 -12.82 6.85
CA GLY A 126 -1.35 -12.62 5.84
C GLY A 126 -1.81 -11.89 4.58
N MET A 127 -2.94 -11.19 4.64
CA MET A 127 -3.43 -10.32 3.56
C MET A 127 -2.97 -8.89 3.81
N TYR A 128 -2.05 -8.40 2.96
CA TYR A 128 -1.44 -7.09 3.12
C TYR A 128 -1.80 -6.14 1.99
N TRP A 129 -1.87 -4.86 2.32
CA TRP A 129 -1.96 -3.78 1.36
C TRP A 129 -0.62 -3.06 1.27
N HIS A 130 -0.10 -2.95 0.06
CA HIS A 130 1.19 -2.32 -0.23
C HIS A 130 1.01 -1.10 -1.11
N LEU A 131 1.72 -0.02 -0.79
CA LEU A 131 1.89 1.14 -1.68
C LEU A 131 3.22 0.99 -2.42
N ILE A 132 3.18 1.00 -3.73
CA ILE A 132 4.38 0.89 -4.55
C ILE A 132 5.13 2.23 -4.54
N VAL A 133 6.39 2.19 -4.13
CA VAL A 133 7.27 3.37 -4.01
C VAL A 133 8.38 3.41 -5.06
N ALA A 134 8.69 2.27 -5.69
CA ALA A 134 9.66 2.19 -6.78
C ALA A 134 9.19 1.20 -7.86
N GLY A 135 9.41 1.55 -9.12
CA GLY A 135 9.03 0.73 -10.27
C GLY A 135 7.89 1.32 -11.11
N PRO A 136 7.44 0.60 -12.16
CA PRO A 136 6.43 1.10 -13.10
C PRO A 136 5.07 1.44 -12.49
N HIS A 137 4.69 0.75 -11.41
CA HIS A 137 3.42 0.97 -10.69
C HIS A 137 3.54 1.90 -9.48
N ARG A 138 4.61 2.71 -9.40
CA ARG A 138 4.79 3.68 -8.32
C ARG A 138 3.53 4.55 -8.14
N GLY A 139 3.05 4.62 -6.89
CA GLY A 139 1.82 5.33 -6.51
C GLY A 139 0.56 4.46 -6.51
N HIS A 140 0.61 3.25 -7.05
CA HIS A 140 -0.51 2.31 -6.98
C HIS A 140 -0.49 1.52 -5.66
N VAL A 141 -1.67 1.10 -5.22
CA VAL A 141 -1.85 0.19 -4.09
C VAL A 141 -2.06 -1.22 -4.62
N TRP A 142 -1.43 -2.20 -3.99
CA TRP A 142 -1.55 -3.61 -4.32
C TRP A 142 -2.01 -4.42 -3.11
N SER A 143 -2.87 -5.40 -3.35
CA SER A 143 -3.17 -6.47 -2.39
C SER A 143 -2.20 -7.62 -2.62
N ILE A 144 -1.52 -8.06 -1.57
CA ILE A 144 -0.55 -9.17 -1.61
C ILE A 144 -0.87 -10.13 -0.48
N CYS A 145 -1.04 -11.40 -0.80
CA CYS A 145 -1.34 -12.45 0.17
C CYS A 145 -0.58 -13.75 -0.15
N GLY A 146 -0.85 -14.83 0.56
CA GLY A 146 -0.23 -16.13 0.30
C GLY A 146 -0.53 -16.74 -1.08
N GLU A 147 -1.61 -16.31 -1.71
CA GLU A 147 -2.12 -16.88 -2.97
C GLU A 147 -1.69 -16.07 -4.20
N GLY A 148 -1.48 -14.77 -4.03
CA GLY A 148 -1.19 -13.90 -5.17
C GLY A 148 -1.03 -12.43 -4.82
N ALA A 149 -0.80 -11.64 -5.85
CA ALA A 149 -0.72 -10.19 -5.81
C ALA A 149 -1.51 -9.55 -6.95
N ALA A 150 -2.29 -8.52 -6.63
CA ALA A 150 -3.10 -7.80 -7.61
C ALA A 150 -3.12 -6.29 -7.33
N PRO A 151 -3.02 -5.43 -8.36
CA PRO A 151 -3.19 -3.99 -8.20
C PRO A 151 -4.64 -3.65 -7.90
N PHE A 152 -4.85 -2.69 -7.00
CA PHE A 152 -6.17 -2.18 -6.65
C PHE A 152 -6.78 -1.38 -7.81
N GLY A 153 -7.99 -1.78 -8.20
CA GLY A 153 -8.75 -1.14 -9.27
C GLY A 153 -9.79 -2.09 -9.86
N SER A 154 -10.82 -1.57 -10.51
CA SER A 154 -11.98 -2.35 -10.99
C SER A 154 -11.61 -3.47 -11.97
N GLU A 155 -10.58 -3.29 -12.78
CA GLU A 155 -10.11 -4.30 -13.73
C GLU A 155 -9.51 -5.54 -13.05
N PHE A 156 -9.26 -5.47 -11.74
CA PHE A 156 -8.72 -6.55 -10.93
C PHE A 156 -9.73 -7.12 -9.92
N GLY A 157 -11.02 -6.86 -10.12
CA GLY A 157 -12.11 -7.38 -9.29
C GLY A 157 -12.52 -6.47 -8.12
N PHE A 158 -11.99 -5.25 -8.04
CA PHE A 158 -12.42 -4.27 -7.05
C PHE A 158 -13.56 -3.39 -7.57
N THR A 159 -14.38 -2.84 -6.68
CA THR A 159 -15.63 -2.13 -7.03
C THR A 159 -15.44 -0.68 -7.47
N THR A 160 -14.21 -0.20 -7.61
CA THR A 160 -13.88 1.15 -8.05
C THR A 160 -12.92 1.16 -9.22
N GLY A 161 -13.08 2.12 -10.13
CA GLY A 161 -12.10 2.43 -11.18
C GLY A 161 -10.94 3.30 -10.70
N GLU A 162 -11.04 3.88 -9.51
CA GLU A 162 -9.99 4.71 -8.93
C GLU A 162 -8.83 3.84 -8.43
N SER A 163 -7.61 4.32 -8.64
CA SER A 163 -6.39 3.66 -8.20
C SER A 163 -5.58 4.57 -7.27
N GLY A 164 -4.49 4.02 -6.70
CA GLY A 164 -3.60 4.77 -5.82
C GLY A 164 -4.14 4.94 -4.40
N PHE A 165 -3.36 5.62 -3.58
CA PHE A 165 -3.64 5.74 -2.15
C PHE A 165 -4.97 6.47 -1.86
N ALA A 166 -5.21 7.60 -2.51
CA ALA A 166 -6.46 8.35 -2.32
C ALA A 166 -7.69 7.56 -2.77
N GLY A 167 -7.61 6.88 -3.92
CA GLY A 167 -8.69 6.03 -4.41
C GLY A 167 -8.98 4.85 -3.49
N TRP A 168 -7.96 4.23 -2.93
CA TRP A 168 -8.07 3.14 -1.96
C TRP A 168 -8.74 3.60 -0.66
N VAL A 169 -8.33 4.74 -0.10
CA VAL A 169 -8.96 5.32 1.10
C VAL A 169 -10.40 5.72 0.83
N ARG A 170 -10.67 6.37 -0.32
CA ARG A 170 -12.04 6.78 -0.70
C ARG A 170 -12.98 5.58 -0.83
N HIS A 171 -12.52 4.50 -1.45
CA HIS A 171 -13.27 3.25 -1.55
C HIS A 171 -13.71 2.73 -0.17
N TRP A 172 -12.79 2.73 0.80
CA TRP A 172 -13.06 2.33 2.18
C TRP A 172 -14.04 3.28 2.88
N VAL A 173 -13.85 4.61 2.75
CA VAL A 173 -14.73 5.63 3.32
C VAL A 173 -16.16 5.51 2.81
N GLU A 174 -16.33 5.13 1.55
CA GLU A 174 -17.65 4.89 0.94
C GLU A 174 -18.29 3.57 1.38
N GLY A 175 -17.61 2.78 2.19
CA GLY A 175 -18.10 1.50 2.70
C GLY A 175 -18.34 0.44 1.63
N LYS A 176 -17.61 0.52 0.52
CA LYS A 176 -17.69 -0.45 -0.56
C LYS A 176 -16.91 -1.72 -0.21
N PRO A 177 -17.39 -2.91 -0.61
CA PRO A 177 -16.62 -4.13 -0.49
C PRO A 177 -15.35 -4.06 -1.35
N TRP A 178 -14.27 -4.72 -0.92
CA TRP A 178 -13.02 -4.72 -1.66
C TRP A 178 -13.13 -5.39 -3.03
N SER A 179 -13.98 -6.40 -3.17
CA SER A 179 -14.30 -7.06 -4.42
C SER A 179 -15.79 -7.15 -4.62
N ASP A 180 -16.23 -7.24 -5.88
CA ASP A 180 -17.61 -7.57 -6.17
C ASP A 180 -17.92 -8.98 -5.64
N ALA A 181 -19.07 -9.13 -4.96
CA ALA A 181 -19.56 -10.44 -4.60
C ALA A 181 -19.90 -11.23 -5.87
N PRO A 182 -19.59 -12.53 -5.94
CA PRO A 182 -19.94 -13.37 -7.07
C PRO A 182 -21.47 -13.48 -7.27
#